data_60ffc3f15ae945050e65415ee5958a22
#
_entry.id   60ffc3f15ae945050e65415ee5958a22
#
_cell.length_a   1.000
_cell.length_b   1.000
_cell.length_c   1.000
_cell.angle_alpha   90.00
_cell.angle_beta   90.00
_cell.angle_gamma   90.00
#
_symmetry.space_group_name_H-M   'P 1'
#
loop_
_entity.id
_entity.type
_entity.pdbx_description
1 polymer ?
#
loop_
_entity_poly.entity_id
_entity_poly.type
_entity_poly.pdbx_seq_one_letter_code
_entity_poly.pdbx_strand_id
1 'polypeptide(L)'
;MAIESSPNEKIQSASLIQIVEPIDINRRMASGHTFVVNVVTAWCPDCTERQKRHIGSFAQKMKSNGIDVLQVNVQLIKGYFIGTEHEQITSKFGGHGYPRTVLINNGNVADQNNVEVITEDTLSELARKFIQIIAG
;
A
#
# COMPACT_ATOMS: atom_id res chain seq x y z
N MET A 1 14.37 18.89 -21.47
CA MET A 1 13.20 18.96 -22.28
C MET A 1 11.99 19.27 -21.46
N ALA A 2 11.50 20.45 -21.67
CA ALA A 2 10.35 20.94 -20.93
C ALA A 2 9.10 20.11 -21.15
N ILE A 3 8.92 19.61 -22.36
CA ILE A 3 7.76 18.81 -22.69
C ILE A 3 7.64 17.52 -21.88
N GLU A 4 8.75 17.05 -21.34
CA GLU A 4 8.76 15.79 -20.60
C GLU A 4 8.36 15.97 -19.15
N SER A 5 8.43 17.19 -18.65
CA SER A 5 8.16 17.46 -17.24
C SER A 5 6.75 17.12 -16.83
N SER A 6 5.77 17.54 -17.64
CA SER A 6 4.36 17.35 -17.27
C SER A 6 3.95 15.88 -17.24
N PRO A 7 4.24 15.08 -18.29
CA PRO A 7 4.00 13.64 -18.21
C PRO A 7 4.80 12.96 -17.10
N ASN A 8 6.03 13.43 -16.88
CA ASN A 8 6.90 12.88 -15.85
C ASN A 8 6.36 13.10 -14.45
N GLU A 9 5.76 14.25 -14.19
CA GLU A 9 5.16 14.53 -12.91
C GLU A 9 4.04 13.55 -12.59
N LYS A 10 3.18 13.26 -13.56
CA LYS A 10 2.11 12.27 -13.39
C LYS A 10 2.67 10.88 -13.16
N ILE A 11 3.69 10.51 -13.92
CA ILE A 11 4.35 9.22 -13.80
C ILE A 11 5.01 9.10 -12.43
N GLN A 12 5.66 10.16 -11.95
CA GLN A 12 6.29 10.18 -10.64
C GLN A 12 5.28 9.98 -9.52
N SER A 13 4.13 10.62 -9.63
CA SER A 13 3.05 10.46 -8.65
C SER A 13 2.58 9.00 -8.61
N ALA A 14 2.39 8.39 -9.78
CA ALA A 14 2.02 6.99 -9.88
C ALA A 14 3.14 6.07 -9.41
N SER A 15 4.40 6.43 -9.71
CA SER A 15 5.57 5.59 -9.35
C SER A 15 5.90 5.62 -7.87
N LEU A 16 5.30 6.53 -7.10
CA LEU A 16 5.46 6.53 -5.64
C LEU A 16 4.84 5.28 -5.03
N ILE A 17 3.90 4.65 -5.74
CA ILE A 17 3.31 3.39 -5.31
C ILE A 17 3.99 2.29 -6.12
N GLN A 18 4.75 1.44 -5.44
CA GLN A 18 5.48 0.35 -6.09
C GLN A 18 4.58 -0.88 -6.13
N ILE A 19 4.28 -1.35 -7.34
CA ILE A 19 3.50 -2.57 -7.53
C ILE A 19 4.45 -3.75 -7.38
N VAL A 20 4.18 -4.62 -6.44
CA VAL A 20 5.08 -5.71 -6.07
C VAL A 20 4.36 -7.04 -5.95
N GLU A 21 5.12 -8.11 -5.84
CA GLU A 21 4.65 -9.45 -5.55
C GLU A 21 4.90 -9.80 -4.09
N PRO A 22 4.22 -10.83 -3.55
CA PRO A 22 4.41 -11.20 -2.14
C PRO A 22 5.86 -11.47 -1.74
N ILE A 23 6.67 -12.02 -2.65
CA ILE A 23 8.08 -12.29 -2.34
C ILE A 23 8.86 -11.02 -2.02
N ASP A 24 8.54 -9.93 -2.71
CA ASP A 24 9.22 -8.64 -2.48
C ASP A 24 8.91 -8.12 -1.08
N ILE A 25 7.67 -8.28 -0.65
CA ILE A 25 7.23 -7.88 0.69
C ILE A 25 7.95 -8.72 1.74
N ASN A 26 7.97 -10.04 1.55
CA ASN A 26 8.62 -10.95 2.48
C ASN A 26 10.12 -10.67 2.62
N ARG A 27 10.78 -10.33 1.52
CA ARG A 27 12.21 -9.96 1.54
C ARG A 27 12.45 -8.71 2.36
N ARG A 28 11.62 -7.68 2.19
CA ARG A 28 11.76 -6.43 2.94
C ARG A 28 11.51 -6.65 4.43
N MET A 29 10.52 -7.50 4.76
CA MET A 29 10.26 -7.85 6.17
C MET A 29 11.44 -8.58 6.77
N ALA A 30 12.00 -9.56 6.06
CA ALA A 30 13.15 -10.33 6.52
C ALA A 30 14.39 -9.44 6.72
N SER A 31 14.50 -8.36 5.94
CA SER A 31 15.59 -7.40 6.06
C SER A 31 15.36 -6.34 7.14
N GLY A 32 14.24 -6.39 7.84
CA GLY A 32 13.94 -5.45 8.92
C GLY A 32 13.52 -4.07 8.47
N HIS A 33 13.03 -3.92 7.25
CA HIS A 33 12.65 -2.64 6.70
C HIS A 33 11.32 -2.11 7.27
N THR A 34 11.13 -0.79 7.15
CA THR A 34 9.89 -0.11 7.51
C THR A 34 9.25 0.42 6.23
N PHE A 35 8.00 0.01 6.00
CA PHE A 35 7.28 0.36 4.78
C PHE A 35 5.78 0.12 4.96
N VAL A 36 5.00 0.60 4.01
CA VAL A 36 3.55 0.41 3.99
C VAL A 36 3.21 -0.57 2.86
N VAL A 37 2.26 -1.47 3.12
CA VAL A 37 1.72 -2.36 2.11
C VAL A 37 0.23 -2.06 1.95
N ASN A 38 -0.19 -1.81 0.73
CA ASN A 38 -1.60 -1.67 0.38
C ASN A 38 -2.03 -2.95 -0.33
N VAL A 39 -2.88 -3.74 0.34
CA VAL A 39 -3.38 -5.02 -0.20
C VAL A 39 -4.68 -4.74 -0.93
N VAL A 40 -4.70 -5.03 -2.22
CA VAL A 40 -5.83 -4.71 -3.09
C VAL A 40 -6.29 -5.92 -3.89
N THR A 41 -7.47 -5.80 -4.47
CA THR A 41 -8.00 -6.77 -5.44
C THR A 41 -8.45 -6.04 -6.69
N ALA A 42 -8.33 -6.70 -7.84
CA ALA A 42 -8.67 -6.09 -9.12
C ALA A 42 -10.18 -5.90 -9.32
N TRP A 43 -10.99 -6.65 -8.60
CA TRP A 43 -12.46 -6.62 -8.73
C TRP A 43 -13.14 -5.61 -7.81
N CYS A 44 -12.43 -5.04 -6.86
CA CYS A 44 -13.02 -4.19 -5.81
C CYS A 44 -13.02 -2.71 -6.23
N PRO A 45 -14.19 -2.06 -6.39
CA PRO A 45 -14.23 -0.64 -6.74
C PRO A 45 -13.57 0.27 -5.70
N ASP A 46 -13.59 -0.11 -4.43
CA ASP A 46 -12.88 0.66 -3.40
C ASP A 46 -11.39 0.71 -3.66
N CYS A 47 -10.83 -0.36 -4.22
CA CYS A 47 -9.42 -0.45 -4.58
C CYS A 47 -9.11 0.28 -5.88
N THR A 48 -9.89 -0.03 -6.93
CA THR A 48 -9.58 0.36 -8.31
C THR A 48 -10.05 1.77 -8.65
N GLU A 49 -11.02 2.29 -7.91
CA GLU A 49 -11.59 3.60 -8.21
C GLU A 49 -11.50 4.57 -7.03
N ARG A 50 -12.09 4.24 -5.90
CA ARG A 50 -12.23 5.18 -4.79
C ARG A 50 -10.91 5.53 -4.12
N GLN A 51 -10.18 4.54 -3.68
CA GLN A 51 -8.86 4.76 -3.07
C GLN A 51 -7.85 5.28 -4.08
N LYS A 52 -7.91 4.80 -5.32
CA LYS A 52 -6.96 5.15 -6.36
C LYS A 52 -6.84 6.65 -6.56
N ARG A 53 -7.93 7.40 -6.37
CA ARG A 53 -7.93 8.85 -6.52
C ARG A 53 -7.03 9.55 -5.50
N HIS A 54 -6.83 8.94 -4.34
CA HIS A 54 -6.21 9.60 -3.19
C HIS A 54 -4.95 8.92 -2.68
N ILE A 55 -4.71 7.68 -3.09
CA ILE A 55 -3.57 6.91 -2.56
C ILE A 55 -2.23 7.52 -2.95
N GLY A 56 -2.18 8.23 -4.07
CA GLY A 56 -0.95 8.91 -4.50
C GLY A 56 -0.50 9.98 -3.52
N SER A 57 -1.43 10.77 -2.99
CA SER A 57 -1.13 11.78 -1.99
C SER A 57 -0.66 11.15 -0.67
N PHE A 58 -1.27 10.04 -0.30
CA PHE A 58 -0.85 9.26 0.86
C PHE A 58 0.60 8.76 0.68
N ALA A 59 0.88 8.19 -0.49
CA ALA A 59 2.22 7.68 -0.80
C ALA A 59 3.27 8.80 -0.79
N GLN A 60 2.92 9.97 -1.28
CA GLN A 60 3.82 11.12 -1.27
C GLN A 60 4.14 11.56 0.17
N LYS A 61 3.13 11.60 1.03
CA LYS A 61 3.30 11.94 2.44
C LYS A 61 4.23 10.96 3.14
N MET A 62 4.03 9.67 2.89
CA MET A 62 4.89 8.63 3.45
C MET A 62 6.31 8.77 2.91
N LYS A 63 6.47 8.98 1.61
CA LYS A 63 7.78 9.15 0.98
C LYS A 63 8.55 10.34 1.53
N SER A 64 7.84 11.42 1.84
CA SER A 64 8.46 12.61 2.47
C SER A 64 9.08 12.29 3.83
N ASN A 65 8.65 11.19 4.44
CA ASN A 65 9.20 10.70 5.71
C ASN A 65 10.10 9.48 5.50
N GLY A 66 10.52 9.22 4.26
CA GLY A 66 11.43 8.13 3.96
C GLY A 66 10.78 6.74 3.94
N ILE A 67 9.45 6.67 3.80
CA ILE A 67 8.71 5.42 3.87
C ILE A 67 8.12 5.09 2.50
N ASP A 68 8.48 3.92 1.97
CA ASP A 68 7.92 3.44 0.71
C ASP A 68 6.51 2.89 0.90
N VAL A 69 5.69 3.04 -0.12
CA VAL A 69 4.35 2.43 -0.17
C VAL A 69 4.35 1.39 -1.29
N LEU A 70 4.15 0.15 -0.90
CA LEU A 70 4.06 -0.99 -1.82
C LEU A 70 2.60 -1.37 -1.99
N GLN A 71 2.24 -1.89 -3.16
CA GLN A 71 0.90 -2.37 -3.41
C GLN A 71 0.97 -3.76 -4.02
N VAL A 72 0.17 -4.68 -3.48
CA VAL A 72 0.07 -6.04 -3.98
C VAL A 72 -1.39 -6.35 -4.30
N ASN A 73 -1.63 -6.82 -5.52
CA ASN A 73 -2.94 -7.32 -5.94
C ASN A 73 -2.98 -8.81 -5.63
N VAL A 74 -3.95 -9.24 -4.85
CA VAL A 74 -4.02 -10.64 -4.40
C VAL A 74 -5.12 -11.46 -5.08
N GLN A 75 -6.09 -10.79 -5.73
CA GLN A 75 -7.16 -11.48 -6.45
C GLN A 75 -7.53 -10.73 -7.72
N LEU A 76 -7.51 -11.42 -8.86
CA LEU A 76 -8.04 -10.89 -10.12
C LEU A 76 -9.54 -11.09 -10.19
N ILE A 77 -10.02 -12.21 -9.68
CA ILE A 77 -11.43 -12.61 -9.66
C ILE A 77 -11.84 -12.77 -8.20
N LYS A 78 -12.99 -12.24 -7.86
CA LYS A 78 -13.48 -12.25 -6.48
C LYS A 78 -13.53 -13.66 -5.91
N GLY A 79 -12.85 -13.84 -4.77
CA GLY A 79 -12.82 -15.10 -4.05
C GLY A 79 -11.71 -16.04 -4.47
N TYR A 80 -10.94 -15.70 -5.51
CA TYR A 80 -9.87 -16.56 -6.01
C TYR A 80 -8.53 -15.85 -5.93
N PHE A 81 -7.66 -16.31 -5.06
CA PHE A 81 -6.30 -15.77 -4.95
C PHE A 81 -5.49 -16.10 -6.20
N ILE A 82 -4.62 -15.14 -6.59
CA ILE A 82 -3.74 -15.33 -7.75
C ILE A 82 -2.84 -16.55 -7.55
N GLY A 83 -2.35 -16.75 -6.32
CA GLY A 83 -1.51 -17.89 -5.98
C GLY A 83 -1.49 -18.12 -4.48
N THR A 84 -0.80 -19.15 -4.06
CA THR A 84 -0.67 -19.54 -2.65
C THR A 84 -0.01 -18.43 -1.83
N GLU A 85 1.02 -17.79 -2.38
CA GLU A 85 1.74 -16.70 -1.71
C GLU A 85 0.84 -15.49 -1.47
N HIS A 86 -0.08 -15.24 -2.40
CA HIS A 86 -1.05 -14.14 -2.29
C HIS A 86 -2.06 -14.40 -1.17
N GLU A 87 -2.49 -15.65 -1.04
CA GLU A 87 -3.38 -16.05 0.05
C GLU A 87 -2.66 -15.96 1.40
N GLN A 88 -1.42 -16.44 1.44
CA GLN A 88 -0.62 -16.42 2.67
C GLN A 88 -0.38 -14.98 3.16
N ILE A 89 -0.04 -14.08 2.25
CA ILE A 89 0.21 -12.69 2.67
C ILE A 89 -1.07 -11.99 3.09
N THR A 90 -2.19 -12.32 2.47
CA THR A 90 -3.49 -11.80 2.88
C THR A 90 -3.80 -12.22 4.32
N SER A 91 -3.61 -13.49 4.64
CA SER A 91 -3.82 -14.02 5.99
C SER A 91 -2.88 -13.38 6.99
N LYS A 92 -1.61 -13.21 6.62
CA LYS A 92 -0.60 -12.58 7.48
C LYS A 92 -0.99 -11.15 7.85
N PHE A 93 -1.63 -10.44 6.93
CA PHE A 93 -1.97 -9.02 7.12
C PHE A 93 -3.42 -8.81 7.61
N GLY A 94 -4.06 -9.84 8.12
CA GLY A 94 -5.34 -9.67 8.79
C GLY A 94 -6.53 -10.31 8.10
N GLY A 95 -6.35 -10.89 6.91
CA GLY A 95 -7.42 -11.60 6.20
C GLY A 95 -8.19 -10.73 5.23
N HIS A 96 -9.45 -11.08 5.01
CA HIS A 96 -10.31 -10.40 4.05
C HIS A 96 -10.58 -8.95 4.44
N GLY A 97 -11.00 -8.16 3.44
CA GLY A 97 -11.26 -6.73 3.58
C GLY A 97 -10.26 -5.97 2.73
N TYR A 98 -10.77 -5.26 1.69
CA TYR A 98 -9.94 -4.59 0.70
C TYR A 98 -10.50 -3.21 0.38
N PRO A 99 -9.65 -2.21 0.11
CA PRO A 99 -8.20 -2.27 0.30
C PRO A 99 -7.83 -2.32 1.78
N ARG A 100 -6.73 -2.96 2.08
CA ARG A 100 -6.20 -3.02 3.46
C ARG A 100 -4.82 -2.41 3.47
N THR A 101 -4.62 -1.40 4.28
CA THR A 101 -3.36 -0.66 4.36
C THR A 101 -2.64 -1.02 5.65
N VAL A 102 -1.44 -1.55 5.51
CA VAL A 102 -0.68 -2.19 6.59
C VAL A 102 0.65 -1.48 6.78
N LEU A 103 1.00 -1.19 8.03
CA LEU A 103 2.32 -0.67 8.35
C LEU A 103 3.22 -1.79 8.83
N ILE A 104 4.36 -1.93 8.18
CA ILE A 104 5.45 -2.80 8.62
C ILE A 104 6.52 -1.90 9.23
N ASN A 105 6.88 -2.16 10.48
CA ASN A 105 7.90 -1.39 11.17
C ASN A 105 9.01 -2.31 11.63
N ASN A 106 10.22 -2.07 11.13
CA ASN A 106 11.39 -2.89 11.42
C ASN A 106 11.15 -4.38 11.11
N GLY A 107 10.45 -4.63 10.01
CA GLY A 107 10.17 -5.98 9.54
C GLY A 107 8.96 -6.65 10.16
N ASN A 108 8.29 -6.01 11.11
CA ASN A 108 7.15 -6.58 11.82
C ASN A 108 5.86 -5.82 11.51
N VAL A 109 4.74 -6.54 11.52
CA VAL A 109 3.43 -5.92 11.34
C VAL A 109 3.14 -5.04 12.55
N ALA A 110 3.02 -3.74 12.32
CA ALA A 110 2.77 -2.78 13.39
C ALA A 110 1.30 -2.35 13.43
N ASP A 111 0.63 -2.27 12.29
CA ASP A 111 -0.77 -1.86 12.19
C ASP A 111 -1.39 -2.46 10.94
N GLN A 112 -2.41 -3.28 11.08
CA GLN A 112 -2.98 -4.03 9.96
C GLN A 112 -4.50 -3.90 9.82
N ASN A 113 -5.17 -3.19 10.72
CA ASN A 113 -6.62 -3.16 10.75
C ASN A 113 -7.25 -1.97 10.02
N ASN A 114 -6.61 -1.49 8.98
CA ASN A 114 -7.05 -0.32 8.24
C ASN A 114 -7.70 -0.74 6.92
N VAL A 115 -8.96 -1.17 7.00
CA VAL A 115 -9.73 -1.65 5.85
C VAL A 115 -10.59 -0.52 5.32
N GLU A 116 -10.62 -0.40 3.98
CA GLU A 116 -11.46 0.57 3.27
C GLU A 116 -11.16 2.02 3.65
N VAL A 117 -9.88 2.33 3.85
CA VAL A 117 -9.42 3.72 4.03
C VAL A 117 -9.27 4.29 2.61
N ILE A 118 -10.28 5.01 2.15
CA ILE A 118 -10.43 5.34 0.74
C ILE A 118 -10.61 6.83 0.44
N THR A 119 -10.82 7.66 1.46
CA THR A 119 -11.02 9.10 1.26
C THR A 119 -9.72 9.85 1.51
N GLU A 120 -9.66 11.07 0.98
CA GLU A 120 -8.50 11.94 1.20
C GLU A 120 -8.24 12.16 2.68
N ASP A 121 -9.29 12.48 3.42
CA ASP A 121 -9.18 12.77 4.86
C ASP A 121 -8.75 11.56 5.67
N THR A 122 -9.36 10.40 5.42
CA THR A 122 -9.02 9.20 6.19
C THR A 122 -7.62 8.69 5.85
N LEU A 123 -7.19 8.82 4.60
CA LEU A 123 -5.82 8.49 4.22
C LEU A 123 -4.80 9.46 4.82
N SER A 124 -5.16 10.73 4.91
CA SER A 124 -4.29 11.73 5.56
C SER A 124 -4.12 11.44 7.05
N GLU A 125 -5.19 11.05 7.71
CA GLU A 125 -5.16 10.65 9.13
C GLU A 125 -4.34 9.38 9.31
N LEU A 126 -4.49 8.41 8.39
CA LEU A 126 -3.73 7.17 8.43
C LEU A 126 -2.23 7.43 8.29
N ALA A 127 -1.84 8.32 7.38
CA ALA A 127 -0.44 8.70 7.22
C ALA A 127 0.12 9.28 8.51
N ARG A 128 -0.63 10.15 9.17
CA ARG A 128 -0.23 10.75 10.44
C ARG A 128 -0.05 9.69 11.51
N LYS A 129 -0.99 8.76 11.60
CA LYS A 129 -0.95 7.66 12.55
C LYS A 129 0.29 6.80 12.34
N PHE A 130 0.57 6.43 11.08
CA PHE A 130 1.74 5.60 10.75
C PHE A 130 3.04 6.32 11.10
N ILE A 131 3.14 7.60 10.78
CA ILE A 131 4.32 8.40 11.09
C ILE A 131 4.55 8.46 12.60
N GLN A 132 3.50 8.60 13.38
CA GLN A 132 3.58 8.60 14.84
C GLN A 132 4.06 7.24 15.38
N ILE A 133 3.56 6.15 14.83
CA ILE A 133 3.99 4.80 15.25
C ILE A 133 5.49 4.62 14.97
N ILE A 134 5.94 5.05 13.80
CA ILE A 134 7.34 4.93 13.40
C ILE A 134 8.25 5.78 14.29
N ALA A 135 7.81 6.97 14.62
CA ALA A 135 8.60 7.90 15.45
C ALA A 135 8.66 7.46 16.91
N GLY A 136 7.68 6.68 17.31
CA GLY A 136 7.45 6.35 18.67
C GLY A 136 8.09 5.45 19.44
#